data_c34cd4ac136836b9604654807eb3a040
#
_entry.id   c34cd4ac136836b9604654807eb3a040
#
_cell.length_a   1.000
_cell.length_b   1.000
_cell.length_c   1.000
_cell.angle_alpha   90.00
_cell.angle_beta   90.00
_cell.angle_gamma   90.00
#
_symmetry.space_group_name_H-M   'P 1'
#
loop_
_entity.id
_entity.type
_entity.pdbx_description
1 polymer ?
#
loop_
_entity_poly.entity_id
_entity_poly.type
_entity_poly.pdbx_seq_one_letter_code
_entity_poly.pdbx_strand_id
1 'polypeptide(L)'
;MLAFRHRLAWRVAPKAIRFVARLLWGFRIEAEAPFPEPPFIIAANHLSFLDPPLVGAAWGRRLKFVTLADLFGNYPLLDFTLESFEAIRVKRGTIPLAAMRQSLAHLAEGGVVCVFPEGTRAARWGEVSPLPGAAWLAVRAGVPIVGMAAIGTDLVFGMDNKLRRGRVRIRIGPAFYPIGSGRAAVDDLTRRWSEWMARATHPDTRSAGGA
;
A
#
# COMPACT_ATOMS: atom_id res chain seq x y z
N MET A 1 -23.75 -4.23 -13.39
CA MET A 1 -23.20 -5.38 -12.61
C MET A 1 -21.81 -5.09 -12.03
N LEU A 2 -20.81 -4.65 -12.78
CA LEU A 2 -19.44 -4.40 -12.30
C LEU A 2 -19.38 -3.39 -11.12
N ALA A 3 -20.01 -2.22 -11.25
CA ALA A 3 -20.02 -1.20 -10.20
C ALA A 3 -20.66 -1.66 -8.88
N PHE A 4 -21.61 -2.60 -8.93
CA PHE A 4 -22.19 -3.21 -7.72
C PHE A 4 -21.22 -4.18 -7.05
N ARG A 5 -20.52 -5.01 -7.85
CA ARG A 5 -19.47 -5.92 -7.34
C ARG A 5 -18.36 -5.16 -6.63
N HIS A 6 -17.87 -4.08 -7.22
CA HIS A 6 -16.81 -3.24 -6.62
C HIS A 6 -17.25 -2.63 -5.28
N ARG A 7 -18.48 -2.09 -5.21
CA ARG A 7 -19.02 -1.54 -3.96
C ARG A 7 -19.18 -2.61 -2.88
N LEU A 8 -19.67 -3.80 -3.25
CA LEU A 8 -19.84 -4.90 -2.31
C LEU A 8 -18.49 -5.43 -1.81
N ALA A 9 -17.52 -5.61 -2.71
CA ALA A 9 -16.18 -6.05 -2.36
C ALA A 9 -15.55 -5.13 -1.30
N TRP A 10 -15.59 -3.81 -1.49
CA TRP A 10 -15.04 -2.85 -0.54
C TRP A 10 -15.84 -2.70 0.78
N ARG A 11 -17.10 -3.12 0.81
CA ARG A 11 -17.90 -3.15 2.06
C ARG A 11 -17.60 -4.38 2.91
N VAL A 12 -17.35 -5.52 2.29
CA VAL A 12 -17.24 -6.81 2.96
C VAL A 12 -15.78 -7.22 3.19
N ALA A 13 -14.95 -7.19 2.14
CA ALA A 13 -13.60 -7.73 2.18
C ALA A 13 -12.70 -7.11 3.27
N PRO A 14 -12.66 -5.78 3.50
CA PRO A 14 -11.82 -5.23 4.56
C PRO A 14 -12.17 -5.76 5.95
N LYS A 15 -13.48 -5.96 6.24
CA LYS A 15 -13.94 -6.48 7.53
C LYS A 15 -13.58 -7.96 7.67
N ALA A 16 -13.81 -8.75 6.63
CA ALA A 16 -13.47 -10.17 6.61
C ALA A 16 -11.95 -10.39 6.74
N ILE A 17 -11.14 -9.62 6.01
CA ILE A 17 -9.68 -9.68 6.09
C ILE A 17 -9.21 -9.32 7.50
N ARG A 18 -9.73 -8.24 8.11
CA ARG A 18 -9.38 -7.87 9.49
C ARG A 18 -9.73 -8.97 10.47
N PHE A 19 -10.91 -9.58 10.33
CA PHE A 19 -11.35 -10.66 11.22
C PHE A 19 -10.44 -11.88 11.12
N VAL A 20 -10.20 -12.36 9.90
CA VAL A 20 -9.33 -13.53 9.64
C VAL A 20 -7.89 -13.24 10.08
N ALA A 21 -7.34 -12.09 9.73
CA ALA A 21 -5.99 -11.72 10.11
C ALA A 21 -5.82 -11.55 11.63
N ARG A 22 -6.85 -11.06 12.33
CA ARG A 22 -6.84 -11.02 13.82
C ARG A 22 -6.80 -12.41 14.41
N LEU A 23 -7.61 -13.33 13.88
CA LEU A 23 -7.67 -14.71 14.36
C LEU A 23 -6.35 -15.46 14.12
N LEU A 24 -5.76 -15.31 12.93
CA LEU A 24 -4.58 -16.08 12.53
C LEU A 24 -3.27 -15.47 13.07
N TRP A 25 -3.16 -14.14 13.10
CA TRP A 25 -1.89 -13.43 13.34
C TRP A 25 -2.00 -12.29 14.35
N GLY A 26 -3.09 -12.20 15.11
CA GLY A 26 -3.28 -11.12 16.08
C GLY A 26 -3.19 -9.73 15.43
N PHE A 27 -3.68 -9.58 14.20
CA PHE A 27 -3.55 -8.37 13.38
C PHE A 27 -4.00 -7.12 14.11
N ARG A 28 -3.14 -6.10 14.12
CA ARG A 28 -3.41 -4.78 14.73
C ARG A 28 -3.17 -3.66 13.74
N ILE A 29 -3.91 -2.57 13.94
CA ILE A 29 -3.72 -1.30 13.22
C ILE A 29 -3.33 -0.27 14.26
N GLU A 30 -2.17 0.37 14.07
CA GLU A 30 -1.61 1.40 14.92
C GLU A 30 -1.53 2.69 14.11
N ALA A 31 -2.24 3.74 14.51
CA ALA A 31 -2.26 5.01 13.78
C ALA A 31 -1.59 6.10 14.62
N GLU A 32 -0.57 6.77 14.06
CA GLU A 32 0.07 7.95 14.64
C GLU A 32 -0.78 9.22 14.45
N ALA A 33 -1.58 9.23 13.37
CA ALA A 33 -2.51 10.31 13.06
C ALA A 33 -3.74 9.75 12.33
N PRO A 34 -4.88 10.45 12.33
CA PRO A 34 -6.01 10.10 11.49
C PRO A 34 -5.67 10.27 10.01
N PHE A 35 -6.36 9.51 9.15
CA PHE A 35 -6.25 9.73 7.72
C PHE A 35 -6.76 11.13 7.34
N PRO A 36 -6.09 11.81 6.39
CA PRO A 36 -6.66 13.01 5.78
C PRO A 36 -7.93 12.66 4.99
N GLU A 37 -8.75 13.66 4.71
CA GLU A 37 -9.84 13.48 3.76
C GLU A 37 -9.26 13.23 2.35
N PRO A 38 -9.83 12.30 1.58
CA PRO A 38 -9.43 12.06 0.21
C PRO A 38 -9.57 13.33 -0.67
N PRO A 39 -8.73 13.51 -1.70
CA PRO A 39 -7.81 12.50 -2.24
C PRO A 39 -6.43 12.48 -1.55
N PHE A 40 -5.82 11.30 -1.50
CA PHE A 40 -4.43 11.12 -1.05
C PHE A 40 -3.82 9.83 -1.60
N ILE A 41 -2.52 9.65 -1.41
CA ILE A 41 -1.79 8.46 -1.81
C ILE A 41 -1.37 7.69 -0.56
N ILE A 42 -1.62 6.38 -0.54
CA ILE A 42 -1.02 5.45 0.41
C ILE A 42 0.29 4.95 -0.19
N ALA A 43 1.40 5.13 0.51
CA ALA A 43 2.68 4.54 0.16
C ALA A 43 3.07 3.52 1.24
N ALA A 44 3.15 2.25 0.87
CA ALA A 44 3.43 1.15 1.79
C ALA A 44 4.69 0.38 1.36
N ASN A 45 5.37 -0.27 2.32
CA ASN A 45 6.42 -1.23 2.02
C ASN A 45 5.82 -2.56 1.53
N HIS A 46 6.63 -3.35 0.79
CA HIS A 46 6.16 -4.60 0.19
C HIS A 46 7.07 -5.77 0.52
N LEU A 47 6.71 -6.53 1.55
CA LEU A 47 7.47 -7.66 2.05
C LEU A 47 6.76 -9.00 1.80
N SER A 48 5.45 -8.97 1.53
CA SER A 48 4.59 -10.14 1.44
C SER A 48 3.44 -9.93 0.45
N PHE A 49 2.90 -11.00 -0.10
CA PHE A 49 1.61 -10.96 -0.78
C PHE A 49 0.44 -10.62 0.16
N LEU A 50 0.64 -10.65 1.47
CA LEU A 50 -0.36 -10.22 2.45
C LEU A 50 -0.45 -8.69 2.59
N ASP A 51 0.57 -7.92 2.14
CA ASP A 51 0.58 -6.48 2.34
C ASP A 51 -0.59 -5.77 1.65
N PRO A 52 -0.89 -5.99 0.35
CA PRO A 52 -2.01 -5.31 -0.30
C PRO A 52 -3.36 -5.55 0.40
N PRO A 53 -3.79 -6.79 0.71
CA PRO A 53 -5.05 -7.00 1.40
C PRO A 53 -5.07 -6.40 2.81
N LEU A 54 -3.95 -6.41 3.56
CA LEU A 54 -3.89 -5.86 4.91
C LEU A 54 -3.88 -4.33 4.90
N VAL A 55 -3.16 -3.69 3.95
CA VAL A 55 -3.21 -2.24 3.72
C VAL A 55 -4.61 -1.80 3.32
N GLY A 56 -5.24 -2.50 2.37
CA GLY A 56 -6.63 -2.24 1.98
C GLY A 56 -7.61 -2.42 3.13
N ALA A 57 -7.40 -3.45 3.97
CA ALA A 57 -8.20 -3.66 5.18
C ALA A 57 -7.95 -2.57 6.23
N ALA A 58 -6.73 -2.07 6.39
CA ALA A 58 -6.41 -0.99 7.32
C ALA A 58 -7.09 0.33 6.91
N TRP A 59 -7.12 0.68 5.64
CA TRP A 59 -7.89 1.81 5.13
C TRP A 59 -9.40 1.58 5.25
N GLY A 60 -9.89 0.42 4.82
CA GLY A 60 -11.28 -0.01 5.01
C GLY A 60 -12.30 0.63 4.05
N ARG A 61 -11.85 1.46 3.09
CA ARG A 61 -12.68 2.13 2.08
C ARG A 61 -12.10 1.87 0.68
N ARG A 62 -12.81 2.26 -0.37
CA ARG A 62 -12.36 2.08 -1.76
C ARG A 62 -11.02 2.78 -2.01
N LEU A 63 -10.11 2.07 -2.65
CA LEU A 63 -8.85 2.58 -3.17
C LEU A 63 -8.48 1.82 -4.45
N LYS A 64 -7.55 2.33 -5.25
CA LYS A 64 -6.97 1.61 -6.37
C LYS A 64 -5.51 1.27 -6.08
N PHE A 65 -5.15 -0.02 -6.22
CA PHE A 65 -3.77 -0.46 -6.15
C PHE A 65 -3.08 -0.29 -7.48
N VAL A 66 -1.84 0.21 -7.47
CA VAL A 66 -0.95 0.12 -8.63
C VAL A 66 -0.20 -1.20 -8.54
N THR A 67 -0.40 -2.09 -9.52
CA THR A 67 0.13 -3.46 -9.49
C THR A 67 0.70 -3.89 -10.85
N LEU A 68 1.60 -4.88 -10.84
CA LEU A 68 2.21 -5.39 -12.05
C LEU A 68 1.18 -6.11 -12.95
N ALA A 69 1.24 -5.83 -14.25
CA ALA A 69 0.39 -6.47 -15.25
C ALA A 69 0.61 -7.99 -15.32
N ASP A 70 1.82 -8.45 -15.03
CA ASP A 70 2.21 -9.86 -15.04
C ASP A 70 1.50 -10.72 -13.98
N LEU A 71 0.85 -10.09 -12.99
CA LEU A 71 0.04 -10.79 -12.01
C LEU A 71 -1.33 -11.21 -12.52
N PHE A 72 -1.76 -10.64 -13.65
CA PHE A 72 -3.04 -10.97 -14.28
C PHE A 72 -2.89 -12.15 -15.27
N GLY A 73 -3.91 -12.97 -15.39
CA GLY A 73 -3.96 -14.08 -16.33
C GLY A 73 -3.37 -15.41 -15.82
N ASN A 74 -2.78 -15.43 -14.61
CA ASN A 74 -2.13 -16.63 -14.08
C ASN A 74 -3.00 -17.42 -13.11
N TYR A 75 -3.86 -16.76 -12.37
CA TYR A 75 -4.70 -17.37 -11.33
C TYR A 75 -6.10 -16.76 -11.32
N PRO A 76 -7.15 -17.48 -11.67
CA PRO A 76 -8.51 -16.95 -11.79
C PRO A 76 -9.02 -16.24 -10.53
N LEU A 77 -8.69 -16.74 -9.34
CA LEU A 77 -9.08 -16.11 -8.07
C LEU A 77 -8.34 -14.80 -7.82
N LEU A 78 -7.05 -14.72 -8.20
CA LEU A 78 -6.26 -13.49 -8.11
C LEU A 78 -6.78 -12.45 -9.10
N ASP A 79 -7.04 -12.85 -10.35
CA ASP A 79 -7.61 -11.99 -11.39
C ASP A 79 -8.96 -11.41 -10.95
N PHE A 80 -9.85 -12.28 -10.47
CA PHE A 80 -11.13 -11.86 -9.90
C PHE A 80 -10.95 -10.83 -8.77
N THR A 81 -9.97 -11.03 -7.91
CA THR A 81 -9.66 -10.13 -6.78
C THR A 81 -9.13 -8.79 -7.31
N LEU A 82 -8.09 -8.80 -8.15
CA LEU A 82 -7.49 -7.60 -8.72
C LEU A 82 -8.49 -6.75 -9.52
N GLU A 83 -9.36 -7.41 -10.29
CA GLU A 83 -10.44 -6.73 -11.03
C GLU A 83 -11.52 -6.19 -10.09
N SER A 84 -11.89 -6.94 -9.04
CA SER A 84 -12.88 -6.50 -8.07
C SER A 84 -12.43 -5.25 -7.29
N PHE A 85 -11.12 -5.08 -7.12
CA PHE A 85 -10.50 -3.91 -6.49
C PHE A 85 -10.00 -2.86 -7.50
N GLU A 86 -10.31 -2.99 -8.78
CA GLU A 86 -9.99 -2.03 -9.84
C GLU A 86 -8.49 -1.68 -9.90
N ALA A 87 -7.62 -2.69 -9.83
CA ALA A 87 -6.18 -2.51 -9.80
C ALA A 87 -5.67 -1.86 -11.10
N ILE A 88 -4.82 -0.85 -10.96
CA ILE A 88 -4.15 -0.15 -12.07
C ILE A 88 -2.93 -0.96 -12.50
N ARG A 89 -2.92 -1.39 -13.77
CA ARG A 89 -1.90 -2.28 -14.32
C ARG A 89 -0.65 -1.52 -14.76
N VAL A 90 0.53 -2.00 -14.36
CA VAL A 90 1.85 -1.49 -14.75
C VAL A 90 2.65 -2.58 -15.44
N LYS A 91 3.24 -2.30 -16.59
CA LYS A 91 4.21 -3.19 -17.24
C LYS A 91 5.59 -2.99 -16.63
N ARG A 92 6.26 -4.08 -16.27
CA ARG A 92 7.64 -4.07 -15.76
C ARG A 92 8.62 -3.52 -16.83
N GLY A 93 9.60 -2.75 -16.40
CA GLY A 93 10.67 -2.26 -17.30
C GLY A 93 10.27 -1.16 -18.27
N THR A 94 9.06 -0.60 -18.15
CA THR A 94 8.60 0.55 -18.96
C THR A 94 8.25 1.74 -18.09
N ILE A 95 8.31 2.95 -18.66
CA ILE A 95 7.78 4.15 -18.00
C ILE A 95 6.25 3.99 -17.92
N PRO A 96 5.64 3.94 -16.73
CA PRO A 96 4.24 3.54 -16.56
C PRO A 96 3.26 4.68 -16.84
N LEU A 97 3.38 5.37 -17.98
CA LEU A 97 2.58 6.57 -18.31
C LEU A 97 1.07 6.33 -18.24
N ALA A 98 0.59 5.18 -18.70
CA ALA A 98 -0.83 4.86 -18.64
C ALA A 98 -1.32 4.71 -17.20
N ALA A 99 -0.55 4.02 -16.34
CA ALA A 99 -0.87 3.87 -14.93
C ALA A 99 -0.79 5.21 -14.17
N MET A 100 0.19 6.04 -14.49
CA MET A 100 0.30 7.39 -13.92
C MET A 100 -0.91 8.26 -14.29
N ARG A 101 -1.35 8.24 -15.55
CA ARG A 101 -2.57 8.96 -15.99
C ARG A 101 -3.82 8.45 -15.28
N GLN A 102 -3.99 7.13 -15.16
CA GLN A 102 -5.13 6.54 -14.46
C GLN A 102 -5.12 6.88 -12.96
N SER A 103 -3.93 6.90 -12.33
CA SER A 103 -3.78 7.30 -10.94
C SER A 103 -4.15 8.77 -10.73
N LEU A 104 -3.66 9.67 -11.58
CA LEU A 104 -3.99 11.09 -11.53
C LEU A 104 -5.48 11.35 -11.76
N ALA A 105 -6.10 10.67 -12.72
CA ALA A 105 -7.54 10.76 -12.96
C ALA A 105 -8.35 10.32 -11.73
N HIS A 106 -7.96 9.19 -11.11
CA HIS A 106 -8.63 8.71 -9.91
C HIS A 106 -8.47 9.65 -8.71
N LEU A 107 -7.29 10.26 -8.53
CA LEU A 107 -7.07 11.28 -7.51
C LEU A 107 -7.91 12.54 -7.79
N ALA A 108 -8.02 12.98 -9.05
CA ALA A 108 -8.86 14.12 -9.43
C ALA A 108 -10.36 13.91 -9.16
N GLU A 109 -10.81 12.64 -9.16
CA GLU A 109 -12.17 12.22 -8.78
C GLU A 109 -12.36 12.11 -7.24
N GLY A 110 -11.39 12.52 -6.43
CA GLY A 110 -11.42 12.40 -4.97
C GLY A 110 -11.08 10.99 -4.46
N GLY A 111 -10.46 10.15 -5.27
CA GLY A 111 -10.10 8.78 -4.91
C GLY A 111 -8.80 8.66 -4.13
N VAL A 112 -8.52 7.44 -3.65
CA VAL A 112 -7.27 7.06 -2.98
C VAL A 112 -6.52 6.05 -3.83
N VAL A 113 -5.21 6.27 -4.00
CA VAL A 113 -4.31 5.37 -4.75
C VAL A 113 -3.31 4.75 -3.78
N CYS A 114 -3.10 3.44 -3.86
CA CYS A 114 -2.07 2.74 -3.10
C CYS A 114 -0.92 2.33 -4.02
N VAL A 115 0.29 2.68 -3.60
CA VAL A 115 1.54 2.36 -4.31
C VAL A 115 2.49 1.66 -3.34
N PHE A 116 3.21 0.68 -3.85
CA PHE A 116 4.36 0.06 -3.20
C PHE A 116 5.62 0.59 -3.90
N PRO A 117 6.30 1.62 -3.36
CA PRO A 117 7.37 2.31 -4.06
C PRO A 117 8.60 1.46 -4.36
N GLU A 118 8.80 0.34 -3.66
CA GLU A 118 9.85 -0.64 -3.96
C GLU A 118 9.65 -1.30 -5.34
N GLY A 119 8.42 -1.33 -5.88
CA GLY A 119 8.09 -1.91 -7.19
C GLY A 119 8.23 -3.43 -7.26
N THR A 120 8.69 -4.05 -6.19
CA THR A 120 8.83 -5.50 -6.02
C THR A 120 8.75 -5.85 -4.54
N ARG A 121 8.54 -7.13 -4.21
CA ARG A 121 8.69 -7.60 -2.83
C ARG A 121 10.17 -7.63 -2.46
N ALA A 122 10.48 -7.23 -1.23
CA ALA A 122 11.81 -7.31 -0.62
C ALA A 122 11.76 -8.21 0.63
N ALA A 123 12.89 -8.77 1.05
CA ALA A 123 12.94 -9.56 2.29
C ALA A 123 12.84 -8.65 3.54
N ARG A 124 13.28 -7.40 3.42
CA ARG A 124 13.19 -6.38 4.48
C ARG A 124 13.16 -4.99 3.89
N TRP A 125 12.63 -4.03 4.63
CA TRP A 125 12.71 -2.61 4.26
C TRP A 125 14.17 -2.15 4.14
N GLY A 126 14.45 -1.37 3.08
CA GLY A 126 15.77 -0.82 2.77
C GLY A 126 16.66 -1.71 1.89
N GLU A 127 16.23 -2.93 1.58
CA GLU A 127 16.93 -3.80 0.61
C GLU A 127 16.75 -3.28 -0.82
N VAL A 128 15.58 -2.74 -1.13
CA VAL A 128 15.28 -2.11 -2.41
C VAL A 128 15.00 -0.63 -2.17
N SER A 129 15.71 0.24 -2.89
CA SER A 129 15.45 1.68 -2.81
C SER A 129 14.08 2.04 -3.40
N PRO A 130 13.29 2.86 -2.72
CA PRO A 130 11.97 3.23 -3.21
C PRO A 130 12.07 4.12 -4.46
N LEU A 131 11.23 3.82 -5.44
CA LEU A 131 11.07 4.62 -6.64
C LEU A 131 10.27 5.92 -6.34
N PRO A 132 10.57 7.04 -7.00
CA PRO A 132 9.94 8.32 -6.72
C PRO A 132 8.49 8.44 -7.24
N GLY A 133 7.92 7.38 -7.83
CA GLY A 133 6.61 7.41 -8.50
C GLY A 133 5.45 7.88 -7.61
N ALA A 134 5.41 7.43 -6.35
CA ALA A 134 4.38 7.86 -5.40
C ALA A 134 4.49 9.35 -5.09
N ALA A 135 5.71 9.85 -4.82
CA ALA A 135 5.96 11.27 -4.57
C ALA A 135 5.71 12.14 -5.81
N TRP A 136 6.07 11.63 -7.00
CA TRP A 136 5.75 12.33 -8.25
C TRP A 136 4.24 12.49 -8.45
N LEU A 137 3.46 11.45 -8.22
CA LEU A 137 1.99 11.52 -8.27
C LEU A 137 1.44 12.53 -7.25
N ALA A 138 1.95 12.50 -6.02
CA ALA A 138 1.54 13.40 -4.94
C ALA A 138 1.81 14.88 -5.29
N VAL A 139 3.03 15.19 -5.73
CA VAL A 139 3.42 16.56 -6.17
C VAL A 139 2.58 17.00 -7.36
N ARG A 140 2.37 16.12 -8.35
CA ARG A 140 1.61 16.44 -9.57
C ARG A 140 0.12 16.65 -9.31
N ALA A 141 -0.45 15.92 -8.36
CA ALA A 141 -1.86 16.03 -7.98
C ALA A 141 -2.10 17.05 -6.85
N GLY A 142 -1.07 17.56 -6.16
CA GLY A 142 -1.20 18.44 -5.02
C GLY A 142 -1.80 17.74 -3.77
N VAL A 143 -1.61 16.42 -3.62
CA VAL A 143 -2.20 15.63 -2.54
C VAL A 143 -1.13 15.06 -1.61
N PRO A 144 -1.44 14.74 -0.33
CA PRO A 144 -0.46 14.15 0.57
C PRO A 144 -0.21 12.68 0.30
N ILE A 145 0.93 12.18 0.81
CA ILE A 145 1.22 10.76 1.01
C ILE A 145 0.94 10.40 2.47
N VAL A 146 0.26 9.27 2.68
CA VAL A 146 0.16 8.60 3.99
C VAL A 146 1.02 7.35 3.94
N GLY A 147 2.01 7.27 4.83
CA GLY A 147 2.83 6.07 4.97
C GLY A 147 2.05 4.94 5.66
N MET A 148 2.13 3.72 5.15
CA MET A 148 1.67 2.53 5.85
C MET A 148 2.79 1.50 5.92
N ALA A 149 3.27 1.19 7.12
CA ALA A 149 4.28 0.17 7.34
C ALA A 149 3.61 -1.18 7.68
N ALA A 150 3.76 -2.15 6.77
CA ALA A 150 3.43 -3.54 7.01
C ALA A 150 4.58 -4.20 7.79
N ILE A 151 4.28 -4.72 8.99
CA ILE A 151 5.27 -5.26 9.92
C ILE A 151 4.90 -6.70 10.28
N GLY A 152 5.86 -7.62 10.14
CA GLY A 152 5.69 -9.04 10.44
C GLY A 152 5.03 -9.85 9.33
N THR A 153 4.65 -9.25 8.21
CA THR A 153 4.09 -9.94 7.06
C THR A 153 5.13 -10.84 6.38
N ASP A 154 6.41 -10.41 6.37
CA ASP A 154 7.58 -11.19 5.98
C ASP A 154 7.77 -12.46 6.81
N LEU A 155 7.47 -12.40 8.11
CA LEU A 155 7.62 -13.52 9.04
C LEU A 155 6.52 -14.55 8.88
N VAL A 156 5.29 -14.12 8.60
CA VAL A 156 4.13 -15.03 8.49
C VAL A 156 3.90 -15.55 7.07
N PHE A 157 4.29 -14.80 6.04
CA PHE A 157 4.19 -15.20 4.64
C PHE A 157 5.23 -14.45 3.79
N GLY A 158 6.50 -14.81 3.96
CA GLY A 158 7.63 -14.15 3.34
C GLY A 158 7.90 -14.55 1.87
N MET A 159 9.14 -14.35 1.45
CA MET A 159 9.59 -14.59 0.06
C MET A 159 9.48 -16.07 -0.37
N ASP A 160 9.55 -16.99 0.56
CA ASP A 160 9.39 -18.44 0.30
C ASP A 160 7.93 -18.89 0.17
N ASN A 161 6.98 -17.97 0.33
CA ASN A 161 5.54 -18.19 0.25
C ASN A 161 5.02 -19.31 1.19
N LYS A 162 5.67 -19.51 2.34
CA LYS A 162 5.23 -20.46 3.37
C LYS A 162 4.48 -19.74 4.47
N LEU A 163 3.27 -20.21 4.77
CA LEU A 163 2.45 -19.67 5.84
C LEU A 163 2.99 -20.11 7.21
N ARG A 164 3.14 -19.16 8.13
CA ARG A 164 3.66 -19.36 9.47
C ARG A 164 2.79 -18.67 10.51
N ARG A 165 2.94 -19.08 11.77
CA ARG A 165 2.41 -18.34 12.91
C ARG A 165 3.28 -17.10 13.14
N GLY A 166 2.67 -16.04 13.64
CA GLY A 166 3.36 -14.79 13.95
C GLY A 166 2.37 -13.69 14.28
N ARG A 167 2.88 -12.49 14.43
CA ARG A 167 2.06 -11.29 14.66
C ARG A 167 2.24 -10.33 13.50
N VAL A 168 1.14 -9.74 13.06
CA VAL A 168 1.14 -8.77 11.95
C VAL A 168 0.48 -7.47 12.39
N ARG A 169 1.05 -6.36 11.97
CA ARG A 169 0.46 -5.04 12.19
C ARG A 169 0.66 -4.12 11.00
N ILE A 170 -0.24 -3.18 10.84
CA ILE A 170 -0.09 -2.03 9.95
C ILE A 170 0.06 -0.79 10.82
N ARG A 171 1.19 -0.10 10.69
CA ARG A 171 1.39 1.22 11.29
C ARG A 171 1.08 2.29 10.27
N ILE A 172 0.23 3.24 10.64
CA ILE A 172 -0.20 4.36 9.79
C ILE A 172 0.50 5.61 10.28
N GLY A 173 1.26 6.25 9.39
CA GLY A 173 1.98 7.48 9.68
C GLY A 173 1.15 8.74 9.49
N PRO A 174 1.76 9.90 9.74
CA PRO A 174 1.16 11.19 9.42
C PRO A 174 1.04 11.40 7.91
N ALA A 175 0.25 12.38 7.52
CA ALA A 175 0.16 12.82 6.14
C ALA A 175 1.37 13.71 5.78
N PHE A 176 2.11 13.34 4.74
CA PHE A 176 3.24 14.10 4.19
C PHE A 176 2.76 14.92 3.00
N TYR A 177 2.62 16.21 3.18
CA TYR A 177 2.23 17.13 2.10
C TYR A 177 3.43 17.51 1.23
N PRO A 178 3.25 17.63 -0.11
CA PRO A 178 4.27 18.18 -0.99
C PRO A 178 4.63 19.62 -0.59
N ILE A 179 5.92 19.97 -0.64
CA ILE A 179 6.41 21.32 -0.41
C ILE A 179 7.08 21.80 -1.70
N GLY A 180 6.52 22.83 -2.33
CA GLY A 180 6.99 23.32 -3.63
C GLY A 180 6.56 22.45 -4.81
N SER A 181 7.33 22.46 -5.89
CA SER A 181 7.03 21.77 -7.14
C SER A 181 8.29 21.21 -7.80
N GLY A 182 8.11 20.42 -8.86
CA GLY A 182 9.20 19.87 -9.65
C GLY A 182 9.97 18.76 -8.92
N ARG A 183 11.20 18.51 -9.38
CA ARG A 183 12.03 17.40 -8.92
C ARG A 183 12.42 17.53 -7.45
N ALA A 184 12.78 18.72 -7.00
CA ALA A 184 13.17 18.96 -5.61
C ALA A 184 12.04 18.61 -4.62
N ALA A 185 10.79 18.93 -4.94
CA ALA A 185 9.63 18.57 -4.12
C ALA A 185 9.40 17.03 -4.10
N VAL A 186 9.64 16.35 -5.21
CA VAL A 186 9.54 14.88 -5.31
C VAL A 186 10.63 14.23 -4.45
N ASP A 187 11.87 14.69 -4.55
CA ASP A 187 13.01 14.14 -3.81
C ASP A 187 12.82 14.36 -2.28
N ASP A 188 12.38 15.57 -1.88
CA ASP A 188 12.07 15.87 -0.47
C ASP A 188 10.95 14.99 0.08
N LEU A 189 9.85 14.88 -0.65
CA LEU A 189 8.71 14.08 -0.21
C LEU A 189 9.08 12.59 -0.10
N THR A 190 9.84 12.07 -1.07
CA THR A 190 10.37 10.70 -1.05
C THR A 190 11.24 10.49 0.18
N ARG A 191 12.16 11.41 0.47
CA ARG A 191 13.05 11.35 1.63
C ARG A 191 12.27 11.34 2.95
N ARG A 192 11.37 12.29 3.17
CA ARG A 192 10.57 12.39 4.42
C ARG A 192 9.74 11.14 4.68
N TRP A 193 9.08 10.61 3.65
CA TRP A 193 8.33 9.37 3.73
C TRP A 193 9.25 8.16 4.03
N SER A 194 10.41 8.05 3.34
CA SER A 194 11.37 6.95 3.53
C SER A 194 11.98 6.95 4.92
N GLU A 195 12.30 8.12 5.47
CA GLU A 195 12.80 8.27 6.84
C GLU A 195 11.76 7.82 7.87
N TRP A 196 10.49 8.16 7.66
CA TRP A 196 9.41 7.67 8.51
C TRP A 196 9.27 6.14 8.39
N MET A 197 9.28 5.61 7.18
CA MET A 197 9.18 4.18 6.92
C MET A 197 10.31 3.41 7.62
N ALA A 198 11.54 3.90 7.55
CA ALA A 198 12.70 3.31 8.23
C ALA A 198 12.50 3.23 9.74
N ARG A 199 11.99 4.28 10.37
CA ARG A 199 11.65 4.27 11.82
C ARG A 199 10.50 3.33 12.13
N ALA A 200 9.44 3.35 11.30
CA ALA A 200 8.24 2.55 11.51
C ALA A 200 8.50 1.04 11.40
N THR A 201 9.45 0.64 10.56
CA THR A 201 9.81 -0.78 10.31
C THR A 201 11.03 -1.25 11.10
N HIS A 202 11.64 -0.39 11.95
CA HIS A 202 12.81 -0.76 12.74
C HIS A 202 12.55 -2.01 13.61
N PRO A 203 13.55 -2.90 13.79
CA PRO A 203 13.40 -4.15 14.56
C PRO A 203 12.86 -3.96 15.98
N ASP A 204 13.26 -2.90 16.69
CA ASP A 204 12.76 -2.60 18.04
C ASP A 204 11.26 -2.33 18.08
N THR A 205 10.69 -1.83 16.99
CA THR A 205 9.24 -1.67 16.85
C THR A 205 8.53 -3.00 16.59
N ARG A 206 9.25 -4.05 16.18
CA ARG A 206 8.71 -5.41 15.99
C ARG A 206 8.46 -6.13 17.33
N SER A 207 9.23 -5.83 18.38
CA SER A 207 9.16 -6.47 19.70
C SER A 207 8.17 -5.82 20.66
N ALA A 208 7.85 -4.54 20.51
CA ALA A 208 7.00 -3.77 21.42
C ALA A 208 5.51 -4.18 21.45
N GLY A 209 5.11 -5.25 20.77
CA GLY A 209 3.74 -5.79 20.73
C GLY A 209 3.55 -7.11 21.49
N GLY A 210 4.43 -7.47 22.40
CA GLY A 210 4.51 -8.78 23.06
C GLY A 210 4.47 -8.73 24.60
N ALA A 211 3.53 -8.02 25.19
CA ALA A 211 3.13 -8.22 26.59
C ALA A 211 1.62 -8.41 26.65
#